data_c11bf169b7e21603fbfc39045b91cf04
#
_entry.id   c11bf169b7e21603fbfc39045b91cf04
#
_cell.length_a   1.000
_cell.length_b   1.000
_cell.length_c   1.000
_cell.angle_alpha   90.00
_cell.angle_beta   90.00
_cell.angle_gamma   90.00
#
_symmetry.space_group_name_H-M   'P 1'
#
loop_
_entity.id
_entity.type
_entity.pdbx_description
1 polymer ?
#
loop_
_entity_poly.entity_id
_entity_poly.type
_entity_poly.pdbx_seq_one_letter_code
_entity_poly.pdbx_strand_id
1 'polypeptide(L)'
;DKIRRASQAELDGKLAELKVLAAQTGQLMKAGKKEEAEAVKMKTATIKESTKELEESMVSAEKEITDILLTVPNLPYAGVPEGRTAEDNIVEKTGGVIPELPADALPHWDLAKKYDLIDFELGVKITGAGFPVYKGKGARLQRALISFFLDAAREAGYLEIQPPYVVNAASGYGTGQLPDKEGQMYHCNEDDLYLIPTAEVPVTNLYRDVIFNESDLPIKNTAYSACFRREAGSYGKDVRGLNRLHQFDKVEIVQIQHPDHSYAVSYTHLTLPTT
;
A
#
# COMPACT_ATOMS: atom_id res chain seq x y z
N ASP A 1 11.07 5.68 -21.71
CA ASP A 1 11.25 7.08 -21.32
C ASP A 1 11.72 7.97 -22.48
N LYS A 2 12.67 7.52 -23.32
CA LYS A 2 13.08 8.30 -24.51
C LYS A 2 11.91 8.60 -25.44
N ILE A 3 11.05 7.62 -25.71
CA ILE A 3 9.85 7.78 -26.55
C ILE A 3 8.91 8.82 -25.91
N ARG A 4 8.60 8.68 -24.62
CA ARG A 4 7.74 9.63 -23.89
C ARG A 4 8.26 11.07 -23.97
N ARG A 5 9.58 11.27 -23.71
CA ARG A 5 10.19 12.62 -23.78
C ARG A 5 10.18 13.19 -25.18
N ALA A 6 10.40 12.37 -26.21
CA ALA A 6 10.35 12.82 -27.61
C ALA A 6 8.92 13.21 -28.00
N SER A 7 7.92 12.37 -27.70
CA SER A 7 6.52 12.66 -27.96
C SER A 7 6.05 13.91 -27.21
N GLN A 8 6.47 14.10 -25.95
CA GLN A 8 6.14 15.30 -25.17
C GLN A 8 6.71 16.58 -25.82
N ALA A 9 7.98 16.57 -26.20
CA ALA A 9 8.62 17.73 -26.81
C ALA A 9 7.97 18.09 -28.15
N GLU A 10 7.61 17.08 -28.96
CA GLU A 10 6.92 17.31 -30.23
C GLU A 10 5.49 17.82 -30.02
N LEU A 11 4.78 17.26 -29.02
CA LEU A 11 3.43 17.70 -28.64
C LEU A 11 3.42 19.16 -28.18
N ASP A 12 4.37 19.54 -27.31
CA ASP A 12 4.49 20.92 -26.82
C ASP A 12 4.76 21.89 -27.98
N GLY A 13 5.60 21.51 -28.94
CA GLY A 13 5.86 22.29 -30.15
C GLY A 13 4.61 22.47 -31.00
N LYS A 14 3.85 21.38 -31.24
CA LYS A 14 2.59 21.45 -32.02
C LYS A 14 1.49 22.26 -31.31
N LEU A 15 1.40 22.15 -30.00
CA LEU A 15 0.46 22.96 -29.20
C LEU A 15 0.78 24.45 -29.24
N ALA A 16 2.08 24.80 -29.23
CA ALA A 16 2.52 26.18 -29.42
C ALA A 16 2.15 26.69 -30.85
N GLU A 17 2.37 25.87 -31.88
CA GLU A 17 1.98 26.22 -33.27
C GLU A 17 0.48 26.39 -33.40
N LEU A 18 -0.34 25.54 -32.79
CA LEU A 18 -1.81 25.68 -32.78
C LEU A 18 -2.26 26.99 -32.17
N LYS A 19 -1.61 27.48 -31.11
CA LYS A 19 -1.90 28.78 -30.51
C LYS A 19 -1.64 29.93 -31.49
N VAL A 20 -0.52 29.85 -32.22
CA VAL A 20 -0.17 30.89 -33.24
C VAL A 20 -1.15 30.87 -34.40
N LEU A 21 -1.48 29.68 -34.93
CA LEU A 21 -2.44 29.53 -36.02
C LEU A 21 -3.86 29.98 -35.64
N ALA A 22 -4.28 29.74 -34.39
CA ALA A 22 -5.56 30.22 -33.88
C ALA A 22 -5.62 31.76 -33.84
N ALA A 23 -4.55 32.41 -33.37
CA ALA A 23 -4.45 33.88 -33.39
C ALA A 23 -4.45 34.42 -34.82
N GLN A 24 -3.70 33.80 -35.73
CA GLN A 24 -3.64 34.17 -37.14
C GLN A 24 -5.00 34.03 -37.83
N THR A 25 -5.72 32.93 -37.58
CA THR A 25 -7.08 32.72 -38.09
C THR A 25 -8.02 33.86 -37.66
N GLY A 26 -7.95 34.26 -36.37
CA GLY A 26 -8.74 35.38 -35.85
C GLY A 26 -8.43 36.71 -36.53
N GLN A 27 -7.16 36.98 -36.81
CA GLN A 27 -6.75 38.22 -37.52
C GLN A 27 -7.22 38.23 -38.98
N LEU A 28 -7.05 37.11 -39.70
CA LEU A 28 -7.49 36.97 -41.09
C LEU A 28 -9.00 37.12 -41.26
N MET A 29 -9.76 36.52 -40.32
CA MET A 29 -11.22 36.67 -40.30
C MET A 29 -11.66 38.13 -40.07
N LYS A 30 -11.00 38.85 -39.15
CA LYS A 30 -11.26 40.28 -38.93
C LYS A 30 -10.89 41.14 -40.14
N ALA A 31 -9.88 40.75 -40.91
CA ALA A 31 -9.44 41.43 -42.11
C ALA A 31 -10.28 41.07 -43.37
N GLY A 32 -11.29 40.21 -43.24
CA GLY A 32 -12.16 39.77 -44.34
C GLY A 32 -11.52 38.78 -45.32
N LYS A 33 -10.32 38.27 -45.04
CA LYS A 33 -9.52 37.34 -45.87
C LYS A 33 -9.95 35.89 -45.66
N LYS A 34 -11.14 35.54 -46.14
CA LYS A 34 -11.78 34.23 -45.86
C LYS A 34 -11.03 33.04 -46.43
N GLU A 35 -10.48 33.13 -47.63
CA GLU A 35 -9.72 32.02 -48.27
C GLU A 35 -8.42 31.71 -47.52
N GLU A 36 -7.67 32.75 -47.12
CA GLU A 36 -6.44 32.59 -46.32
C GLU A 36 -6.76 31.99 -44.93
N ALA A 37 -7.86 32.44 -44.31
CA ALA A 37 -8.33 31.89 -43.04
C ALA A 37 -8.72 30.42 -43.14
N GLU A 38 -9.33 29.99 -44.24
CA GLU A 38 -9.70 28.60 -44.48
C GLU A 38 -8.46 27.70 -44.67
N ALA A 39 -7.44 28.18 -45.39
CA ALA A 39 -6.17 27.48 -45.52
C ALA A 39 -5.46 27.27 -44.15
N VAL A 40 -5.51 28.28 -43.28
CA VAL A 40 -4.96 28.16 -41.91
C VAL A 40 -5.76 27.16 -41.04
N LYS A 41 -7.10 27.15 -41.22
CA LYS A 41 -7.93 26.14 -40.51
C LYS A 41 -7.63 24.71 -40.94
N MET A 42 -7.39 24.48 -42.24
CA MET A 42 -7.00 23.15 -42.73
C MET A 42 -5.67 22.69 -42.09
N LYS A 43 -4.66 23.60 -42.06
CA LYS A 43 -3.41 23.30 -41.32
C LYS A 43 -3.65 22.99 -39.85
N THR A 44 -4.53 23.76 -39.20
CA THR A 44 -4.90 23.54 -37.80
C THR A 44 -5.56 22.17 -37.59
N ALA A 45 -6.37 21.69 -38.53
CA ALA A 45 -7.01 20.39 -38.48
C ALA A 45 -5.96 19.27 -38.57
N THR A 46 -5.03 19.35 -39.51
CA THR A 46 -3.93 18.36 -39.69
C THR A 46 -3.04 18.28 -38.42
N ILE A 47 -2.68 19.43 -37.86
CA ILE A 47 -1.87 19.46 -36.64
C ILE A 47 -2.63 18.85 -35.44
N LYS A 48 -3.93 19.14 -35.31
CA LYS A 48 -4.78 18.53 -34.27
C LYS A 48 -4.86 17.00 -34.36
N GLU A 49 -4.91 16.48 -35.58
CA GLU A 49 -4.92 15.04 -35.80
C GLU A 49 -3.58 14.41 -35.34
N SER A 50 -2.47 15.01 -35.74
CA SER A 50 -1.14 14.55 -35.33
C SER A 50 -0.86 14.77 -33.83
N THR A 51 -1.48 15.76 -33.15
CA THR A 51 -1.37 15.90 -31.68
C THR A 51 -2.08 14.75 -30.96
N LYS A 52 -3.20 14.28 -31.49
CA LYS A 52 -3.91 13.13 -30.91
C LYS A 52 -3.06 11.86 -30.98
N GLU A 53 -2.40 11.58 -32.10
CA GLU A 53 -1.50 10.43 -32.24
C GLU A 53 -0.32 10.49 -31.25
N LEU A 54 0.23 11.70 -31.03
CA LEU A 54 1.31 11.91 -30.05
C LEU A 54 0.83 11.73 -28.62
N GLU A 55 -0.36 12.20 -28.28
CA GLU A 55 -0.98 11.98 -26.97
C GLU A 55 -1.20 10.49 -26.71
N GLU A 56 -1.73 9.74 -27.68
CA GLU A 56 -1.91 8.30 -27.58
C GLU A 56 -0.56 7.55 -27.40
N SER A 57 0.46 7.95 -28.17
CA SER A 57 1.83 7.41 -28.04
C SER A 57 2.44 7.71 -26.67
N MET A 58 2.22 8.91 -26.14
CA MET A 58 2.71 9.31 -24.83
C MET A 58 2.04 8.51 -23.71
N VAL A 59 0.70 8.39 -23.74
CA VAL A 59 -0.07 7.60 -22.76
C VAL A 59 0.37 6.11 -22.79
N SER A 60 0.57 5.56 -23.99
CA SER A 60 1.07 4.18 -24.13
C SER A 60 2.46 4.01 -23.53
N ALA A 61 3.37 4.95 -23.81
CA ALA A 61 4.73 4.92 -23.28
C ALA A 61 4.77 5.13 -21.75
N GLU A 62 3.91 5.97 -21.20
CA GLU A 62 3.77 6.18 -19.75
C GLU A 62 3.24 4.92 -19.06
N LYS A 63 2.24 4.27 -19.66
CA LYS A 63 1.74 2.99 -19.15
C LYS A 63 2.83 1.92 -19.13
N GLU A 64 3.58 1.77 -20.21
CA GLU A 64 4.68 0.80 -20.30
C GLU A 64 5.77 1.09 -19.25
N ILE A 65 6.13 2.35 -19.05
CA ILE A 65 7.09 2.75 -18.01
C ILE A 65 6.57 2.37 -16.62
N THR A 66 5.31 2.67 -16.33
CA THR A 66 4.68 2.34 -15.05
C THR A 66 4.65 0.84 -14.81
N ASP A 67 4.23 0.06 -15.81
CA ASP A 67 4.19 -1.40 -15.73
C ASP A 67 5.58 -2.00 -15.45
N ILE A 68 6.64 -1.46 -16.07
CA ILE A 68 8.02 -1.87 -15.81
C ILE A 68 8.45 -1.46 -14.38
N LEU A 69 8.22 -0.22 -13.98
CA LEU A 69 8.62 0.28 -12.65
C LEU A 69 7.97 -0.49 -11.50
N LEU A 70 6.71 -0.92 -11.66
CA LEU A 70 6.01 -1.77 -10.69
C LEU A 70 6.67 -3.16 -10.52
N THR A 71 7.53 -3.58 -11.45
CA THR A 71 8.28 -4.86 -11.34
C THR A 71 9.68 -4.70 -10.77
N VAL A 72 10.21 -3.48 -10.74
CA VAL A 72 11.57 -3.21 -10.26
C VAL A 72 11.58 -3.14 -8.74
N PRO A 73 12.46 -3.89 -8.04
CA PRO A 73 12.60 -3.78 -6.59
C PRO A 73 13.02 -2.36 -6.18
N ASN A 74 12.59 -1.95 -4.99
CA ASN A 74 13.04 -0.67 -4.43
C ASN A 74 14.53 -0.72 -4.07
N LEU A 75 15.18 0.44 -4.06
CA LEU A 75 16.57 0.55 -3.63
C LEU A 75 16.65 0.33 -2.12
N PRO A 76 17.50 -0.59 -1.65
CA PRO A 76 17.69 -0.78 -0.22
C PRO A 76 18.43 0.44 0.38
N TYR A 77 18.20 0.66 1.68
CA TYR A 77 19.01 1.62 2.43
C TYR A 77 20.49 1.21 2.44
N ALA A 78 21.40 2.18 2.37
CA ALA A 78 22.84 1.93 2.27
C ALA A 78 23.43 1.12 3.45
N GLY A 79 22.76 1.10 4.60
CA GLY A 79 23.16 0.31 5.77
C GLY A 79 22.68 -1.14 5.77
N VAL A 80 21.87 -1.55 4.77
CA VAL A 80 21.41 -2.94 4.66
C VAL A 80 22.56 -3.82 4.18
N PRO A 81 22.92 -4.90 4.91
CA PRO A 81 23.99 -5.80 4.49
C PRO A 81 23.61 -6.55 3.22
N GLU A 82 24.61 -6.86 2.41
CA GLU A 82 24.42 -7.76 1.27
C GLU A 82 24.14 -9.19 1.78
N GLY A 83 23.10 -9.82 1.26
CA GLY A 83 22.72 -11.19 1.62
C GLY A 83 21.86 -11.84 0.56
N ARG A 84 21.75 -13.17 0.61
CA ARG A 84 20.94 -13.98 -0.32
C ARG A 84 19.86 -14.78 0.40
N THR A 85 20.07 -15.05 1.68
CA THR A 85 19.19 -15.89 2.50
C THR A 85 18.95 -15.24 3.86
N ALA A 86 18.01 -15.79 4.64
CA ALA A 86 17.73 -15.29 5.98
C ALA A 86 18.91 -15.46 6.96
N GLU A 87 19.83 -16.40 6.69
CA GLU A 87 21.02 -16.62 7.48
C GLU A 87 22.05 -15.48 7.35
N ASP A 88 21.96 -14.69 6.28
CA ASP A 88 22.82 -13.53 6.06
C ASP A 88 22.35 -12.30 6.86
N ASN A 89 21.17 -12.36 7.51
CA ASN A 89 20.65 -11.26 8.30
C ASN A 89 21.51 -10.99 9.53
N ILE A 90 21.79 -9.72 9.78
CA ILE A 90 22.55 -9.28 10.98
C ILE A 90 21.56 -9.00 12.10
N VAL A 91 21.81 -9.52 13.28
CA VAL A 91 21.06 -9.20 14.49
C VAL A 91 21.55 -7.86 15.03
N GLU A 92 20.78 -6.81 14.81
CA GLU A 92 21.12 -5.44 15.25
C GLU A 92 20.99 -5.25 16.75
N LYS A 93 20.01 -5.92 17.39
CA LYS A 93 19.75 -5.77 18.82
C LYS A 93 19.13 -7.04 19.40
N THR A 94 19.59 -7.42 20.56
CA THR A 94 18.96 -8.45 21.41
C THR A 94 18.52 -7.81 22.73
N GLY A 95 17.43 -8.30 23.31
CA GLY A 95 16.93 -7.79 24.59
C GLY A 95 16.00 -8.79 25.28
N GLY A 96 15.77 -8.58 26.56
CA GLY A 96 14.97 -9.44 27.41
C GLY A 96 15.71 -10.69 27.89
N VAL A 97 15.03 -11.45 28.73
CA VAL A 97 15.50 -12.75 29.23
C VAL A 97 14.60 -13.83 28.64
N ILE A 98 15.19 -14.78 27.92
CA ILE A 98 14.45 -15.93 27.43
C ILE A 98 14.06 -16.82 28.61
N PRO A 99 12.76 -17.02 28.91
CA PRO A 99 12.34 -17.85 30.02
C PRO A 99 12.63 -19.31 29.73
N GLU A 100 13.11 -20.04 30.73
CA GLU A 100 13.18 -21.50 30.67
C GLU A 100 11.77 -22.04 30.82
N LEU A 101 11.26 -22.69 29.78
CA LEU A 101 9.99 -23.37 29.84
C LEU A 101 10.15 -24.79 30.41
N PRO A 102 9.15 -25.28 31.18
CA PRO A 102 9.16 -26.67 31.65
C PRO A 102 9.19 -27.63 30.45
N ALA A 103 9.76 -28.81 30.66
CA ALA A 103 9.88 -29.83 29.60
C ALA A 103 8.52 -30.33 29.06
N ASP A 104 7.45 -30.15 29.82
CA ASP A 104 6.08 -30.49 29.50
C ASP A 104 5.24 -29.25 29.03
N ALA A 105 5.89 -28.14 28.71
CA ALA A 105 5.22 -26.94 28.22
C ALA A 105 4.39 -27.25 26.97
N LEU A 106 3.11 -26.91 27.04
CA LEU A 106 2.16 -27.11 25.93
C LEU A 106 2.26 -25.99 24.89
N PRO A 107 2.20 -26.33 23.61
CA PRO A 107 2.10 -25.31 22.55
C PRO A 107 0.74 -24.59 22.62
N HIS A 108 0.67 -23.38 22.01
CA HIS A 108 -0.50 -22.51 22.12
C HIS A 108 -1.81 -23.15 21.63
N TRP A 109 -1.79 -24.02 20.62
CA TRP A 109 -2.99 -24.72 20.13
C TRP A 109 -3.54 -25.72 21.14
N ASP A 110 -2.69 -26.39 21.94
CA ASP A 110 -3.12 -27.28 23.00
C ASP A 110 -3.61 -26.49 24.21
N LEU A 111 -2.99 -25.36 24.54
CA LEU A 111 -3.48 -24.42 25.56
C LEU A 111 -4.84 -23.83 25.17
N ALA A 112 -5.02 -23.43 23.92
CA ALA A 112 -6.28 -22.91 23.40
C ALA A 112 -7.42 -23.93 23.56
N LYS A 113 -7.14 -25.21 23.27
CA LYS A 113 -8.09 -26.30 23.46
C LYS A 113 -8.33 -26.62 24.95
N LYS A 114 -7.27 -26.71 25.74
CA LYS A 114 -7.34 -27.02 27.19
C LYS A 114 -8.21 -26.01 27.97
N TYR A 115 -8.13 -24.74 27.60
CA TYR A 115 -8.86 -23.66 28.28
C TYR A 115 -10.10 -23.19 27.51
N ASP A 116 -10.47 -23.86 26.43
CA ASP A 116 -11.60 -23.53 25.55
C ASP A 116 -11.61 -22.03 25.11
N LEU A 117 -10.45 -21.56 24.66
CA LEU A 117 -10.27 -20.16 24.28
C LEU A 117 -10.49 -19.91 22.78
N ILE A 118 -10.06 -20.87 21.94
CA ILE A 118 -10.11 -20.77 20.49
C ILE A 118 -10.52 -22.11 19.91
N ASP A 119 -11.47 -22.09 18.99
CA ASP A 119 -11.99 -23.26 18.33
C ASP A 119 -11.66 -23.20 16.82
N PHE A 120 -10.69 -23.99 16.39
CA PHE A 120 -10.27 -24.05 14.99
C PHE A 120 -11.24 -24.88 14.15
N GLU A 121 -11.90 -25.90 14.73
CA GLU A 121 -12.84 -26.75 13.99
C GLU A 121 -14.12 -26.01 13.63
N LEU A 122 -14.64 -25.17 14.53
CA LEU A 122 -15.76 -24.28 14.22
C LEU A 122 -15.39 -23.28 13.12
N GLY A 123 -14.17 -22.77 13.10
CA GLY A 123 -13.69 -21.91 12.03
C GLY A 123 -13.69 -22.61 10.68
N VAL A 124 -13.20 -23.84 10.64
CA VAL A 124 -13.25 -24.69 9.41
C VAL A 124 -14.70 -24.92 8.95
N LYS A 125 -15.63 -25.16 9.89
CA LYS A 125 -17.05 -25.36 9.60
C LYS A 125 -17.70 -24.13 8.97
N ILE A 126 -17.34 -22.93 9.42
CA ILE A 126 -17.97 -21.67 9.00
C ILE A 126 -17.38 -21.17 7.67
N THR A 127 -16.05 -21.23 7.54
CA THR A 127 -15.33 -20.56 6.44
C THR A 127 -14.29 -21.47 5.80
N GLY A 128 -13.42 -22.09 6.60
CA GLY A 128 -12.31 -22.92 6.13
C GLY A 128 -11.14 -22.89 7.09
N ALA A 129 -10.06 -23.60 6.77
CA ALA A 129 -8.84 -23.58 7.56
C ALA A 129 -8.25 -22.17 7.61
N GLY A 130 -7.61 -21.80 8.72
CA GLY A 130 -7.01 -20.48 8.91
C GLY A 130 -7.96 -19.37 9.36
N PHE A 131 -9.21 -19.73 9.73
CA PHE A 131 -10.19 -18.81 10.31
C PHE A 131 -10.59 -19.29 11.70
N PRO A 132 -9.91 -18.89 12.79
CA PRO A 132 -10.21 -19.33 14.14
C PRO A 132 -11.46 -18.67 14.69
N VAL A 133 -12.17 -19.39 15.59
CA VAL A 133 -13.27 -18.83 16.38
C VAL A 133 -12.81 -18.62 17.80
N TYR A 134 -12.70 -17.37 18.24
CA TYR A 134 -12.39 -17.03 19.63
C TYR A 134 -13.63 -17.18 20.50
N LYS A 135 -13.50 -17.81 21.67
CA LYS A 135 -14.62 -18.13 22.56
C LYS A 135 -14.41 -17.60 23.97
N GLY A 136 -15.47 -17.19 24.60
CA GLY A 136 -15.52 -16.85 26.03
C GLY A 136 -14.35 -15.96 26.49
N LYS A 137 -13.46 -16.51 27.32
CA LYS A 137 -12.28 -15.80 27.81
C LYS A 137 -11.28 -15.47 26.72
N GLY A 138 -11.17 -16.29 25.66
CA GLY A 138 -10.30 -16.01 24.50
C GLY A 138 -10.75 -14.78 23.73
N ALA A 139 -12.04 -14.65 23.41
CA ALA A 139 -12.60 -13.47 22.77
C ALA A 139 -12.46 -12.20 23.63
N ARG A 140 -12.62 -12.36 24.97
CA ARG A 140 -12.41 -11.24 25.90
C ARG A 140 -10.95 -10.81 25.96
N LEU A 141 -10.00 -11.75 25.97
CA LEU A 141 -8.57 -11.46 25.97
C LEU A 141 -8.15 -10.73 24.68
N GLN A 142 -8.60 -11.21 23.52
CA GLN A 142 -8.34 -10.56 22.22
C GLN A 142 -8.79 -9.09 22.24
N ARG A 143 -10.02 -8.83 22.66
CA ARG A 143 -10.55 -7.46 22.76
C ARG A 143 -9.77 -6.60 23.77
N ALA A 144 -9.36 -7.18 24.89
CA ALA A 144 -8.56 -6.49 25.90
C ALA A 144 -7.18 -6.10 25.36
N LEU A 145 -6.53 -6.97 24.57
CA LEU A 145 -5.25 -6.67 23.92
C LEU A 145 -5.40 -5.57 22.86
N ILE A 146 -6.46 -5.60 22.07
CA ILE A 146 -6.76 -4.54 21.08
C ILE A 146 -6.89 -3.19 21.81
N SER A 147 -7.71 -3.12 22.87
CA SER A 147 -7.88 -1.89 23.65
C SER A 147 -6.56 -1.43 24.28
N PHE A 148 -5.78 -2.35 24.84
CA PHE A 148 -4.48 -2.02 25.44
C PHE A 148 -3.52 -1.40 24.41
N PHE A 149 -3.41 -1.97 23.20
CA PHE A 149 -2.51 -1.43 22.17
C PHE A 149 -2.98 -0.08 21.64
N LEU A 150 -4.29 0.12 21.48
CA LEU A 150 -4.83 1.42 21.06
C LEU A 150 -4.60 2.50 22.14
N ASP A 151 -4.82 2.18 23.41
CA ASP A 151 -4.58 3.10 24.52
C ASP A 151 -3.09 3.44 24.62
N ALA A 152 -2.19 2.48 24.52
CA ALA A 152 -0.74 2.70 24.51
C ALA A 152 -0.29 3.57 23.33
N ALA A 153 -0.84 3.34 22.14
CA ALA A 153 -0.53 4.17 20.97
C ALA A 153 -1.03 5.62 21.17
N ARG A 154 -2.25 5.81 21.71
CA ARG A 154 -2.80 7.12 22.01
C ARG A 154 -1.95 7.87 23.06
N GLU A 155 -1.49 7.20 24.11
CA GLU A 155 -0.57 7.77 25.11
C GLU A 155 0.77 8.18 24.50
N ALA A 156 1.23 7.46 23.45
CA ALA A 156 2.41 7.82 22.66
C ALA A 156 2.16 8.94 21.64
N GLY A 157 0.95 9.54 21.63
CA GLY A 157 0.60 10.68 20.78
C GLY A 157 0.13 10.31 19.37
N TYR A 158 -0.34 9.08 19.15
CA TYR A 158 -0.96 8.68 17.89
C TYR A 158 -2.45 9.01 17.89
N LEU A 159 -2.93 9.57 16.79
CA LEU A 159 -4.36 9.76 16.53
C LEU A 159 -4.99 8.43 16.10
N GLU A 160 -5.99 7.98 16.83
CA GLU A 160 -6.74 6.78 16.47
C GLU A 160 -7.65 7.04 15.26
N ILE A 161 -7.59 6.15 14.28
CA ILE A 161 -8.39 6.18 13.05
C ILE A 161 -9.09 4.84 12.87
N GLN A 162 -10.37 4.87 12.54
CA GLN A 162 -11.14 3.69 12.14
C GLN A 162 -11.32 3.68 10.61
N PRO A 163 -10.46 2.98 9.86
CA PRO A 163 -10.53 2.94 8.40
C PRO A 163 -11.52 1.88 7.91
N PRO A 164 -11.96 1.94 6.64
CA PRO A 164 -12.67 0.84 6.00
C PRO A 164 -11.75 -0.38 5.84
N TYR A 165 -12.35 -1.59 5.86
CA TYR A 165 -11.63 -2.87 5.69
C TYR A 165 -11.57 -3.34 4.23
N VAL A 166 -12.16 -2.57 3.32
CA VAL A 166 -12.06 -2.75 1.88
C VAL A 166 -11.49 -1.49 1.24
N VAL A 167 -10.65 -1.67 0.23
CA VAL A 167 -9.96 -0.57 -0.46
C VAL A 167 -10.02 -0.77 -1.98
N ASN A 168 -9.92 0.32 -2.74
CA ASN A 168 -9.80 0.26 -4.18
C ASN A 168 -8.36 -0.10 -4.63
N ALA A 169 -8.21 -0.45 -5.91
CA ALA A 169 -6.91 -0.82 -6.48
C ALA A 169 -5.85 0.29 -6.30
N ALA A 170 -6.23 1.56 -6.44
CA ALA A 170 -5.30 2.69 -6.28
C ALA A 170 -4.66 2.73 -4.88
N SER A 171 -5.40 2.36 -3.83
CA SER A 171 -4.86 2.23 -2.48
C SER A 171 -3.92 1.03 -2.34
N GLY A 172 -4.22 -0.08 -3.02
CA GLY A 172 -3.33 -1.24 -3.07
C GLY A 172 -1.99 -0.92 -3.74
N TYR A 173 -2.01 -0.17 -4.83
CA TYR A 173 -0.79 0.32 -5.49
C TYR A 173 -0.02 1.33 -4.63
N GLY A 174 -0.73 2.20 -3.92
CA GLY A 174 -0.13 3.24 -3.07
C GLY A 174 0.76 2.72 -1.94
N THR A 175 0.55 1.47 -1.49
CA THR A 175 1.34 0.80 -0.44
C THR A 175 2.05 -0.47 -0.93
N GLY A 176 2.09 -0.70 -2.25
CA GLY A 176 2.82 -1.83 -2.84
C GLY A 176 2.20 -3.21 -2.61
N GLN A 177 0.92 -3.28 -2.24
CA GLN A 177 0.17 -4.54 -2.16
C GLN A 177 -0.23 -5.04 -3.56
N LEU A 178 -0.39 -4.13 -4.49
CA LEU A 178 -0.59 -4.40 -5.90
C LEU A 178 0.63 -3.93 -6.72
N PRO A 179 0.97 -4.62 -7.83
CA PRO A 179 0.34 -5.84 -8.32
C PRO A 179 0.59 -7.03 -7.38
N ASP A 180 -0.46 -7.81 -7.10
CA ASP A 180 -0.39 -8.96 -6.18
C ASP A 180 0.29 -10.16 -6.85
N LYS A 181 1.62 -10.15 -6.88
CA LYS A 181 2.45 -11.19 -7.52
C LYS A 181 2.36 -12.54 -6.81
N GLU A 182 2.04 -12.53 -5.53
CA GLU A 182 2.02 -13.72 -4.67
C GLU A 182 0.60 -14.25 -4.43
N GLY A 183 -0.44 -13.56 -4.92
CA GLY A 183 -1.83 -13.94 -4.74
C GLY A 183 -2.30 -13.86 -3.27
N GLN A 184 -1.81 -12.86 -2.53
CA GLN A 184 -2.09 -12.70 -1.09
C GLN A 184 -3.39 -11.95 -0.79
N MET A 185 -3.87 -11.13 -1.75
CA MET A 185 -5.04 -10.29 -1.55
C MET A 185 -6.35 -11.04 -1.81
N TYR A 186 -7.33 -10.84 -0.94
CA TYR A 186 -8.72 -11.18 -1.23
C TYR A 186 -9.34 -10.08 -2.08
N HIS A 187 -9.89 -10.44 -3.24
CA HIS A 187 -10.52 -9.52 -4.19
C HIS A 187 -12.02 -9.77 -4.28
N CYS A 188 -12.82 -8.73 -4.10
CA CYS A 188 -14.27 -8.70 -4.32
C CYS A 188 -14.51 -8.31 -5.77
N ASN A 189 -14.68 -9.31 -6.65
CA ASN A 189 -14.67 -9.12 -8.11
C ASN A 189 -15.81 -8.21 -8.62
N GLU A 190 -17.00 -8.26 -8.00
CA GLU A 190 -18.16 -7.51 -8.45
C GLU A 190 -18.00 -5.99 -8.25
N ASP A 191 -17.34 -5.59 -7.14
CA ASP A 191 -17.17 -4.19 -6.76
C ASP A 191 -15.76 -3.67 -7.07
N ASP A 192 -14.86 -4.51 -7.56
CA ASP A 192 -13.43 -4.23 -7.75
C ASP A 192 -12.76 -3.66 -6.49
N LEU A 193 -13.04 -4.27 -5.34
CA LEU A 193 -12.50 -3.91 -4.04
C LEU A 193 -11.65 -5.04 -3.47
N TYR A 194 -10.70 -4.68 -2.62
CA TYR A 194 -9.78 -5.61 -1.97
C TYR A 194 -9.96 -5.56 -0.45
N LEU A 195 -10.05 -6.72 0.21
CA LEU A 195 -9.96 -6.81 1.66
C LEU A 195 -8.54 -6.45 2.10
N ILE A 196 -8.41 -5.61 3.10
CA ILE A 196 -7.10 -5.14 3.57
C ILE A 196 -6.29 -6.24 4.25
N PRO A 197 -5.00 -6.40 3.94
CA PRO A 197 -4.09 -7.30 4.66
C PRO A 197 -3.51 -6.65 5.93
N THR A 198 -3.70 -5.36 6.10
CA THR A 198 -3.20 -4.50 7.19
C THR A 198 -3.89 -3.13 7.14
N ALA A 199 -4.10 -2.50 8.29
CA ALA A 199 -4.58 -1.13 8.37
C ALA A 199 -3.60 -0.10 7.77
N GLU A 200 -2.33 -0.48 7.57
CA GLU A 200 -1.35 0.35 6.85
C GLU A 200 -1.90 0.82 5.50
N VAL A 201 -2.56 -0.07 4.74
CA VAL A 201 -3.07 0.27 3.40
C VAL A 201 -4.05 1.44 3.44
N PRO A 202 -5.18 1.41 4.13
CA PRO A 202 -6.10 2.54 4.15
C PRO A 202 -5.51 3.76 4.88
N VAL A 203 -4.79 3.58 5.98
CA VAL A 203 -4.29 4.72 6.79
C VAL A 203 -3.21 5.50 6.03
N THR A 204 -2.26 4.83 5.37
CA THR A 204 -1.24 5.52 4.56
C THR A 204 -1.89 6.24 3.37
N ASN A 205 -2.89 5.63 2.75
CA ASN A 205 -3.59 6.22 1.60
C ASN A 205 -4.51 7.41 1.94
N LEU A 206 -4.78 7.71 3.21
CA LEU A 206 -5.40 8.99 3.61
C LEU A 206 -4.57 10.18 3.13
N TYR A 207 -3.27 9.99 2.99
CA TYR A 207 -2.30 11.02 2.66
C TYR A 207 -1.73 10.89 1.24
N ARG A 208 -2.27 9.97 0.42
CA ARG A 208 -1.90 9.86 -0.98
C ARG A 208 -2.28 11.15 -1.72
N ASP A 209 -1.37 11.63 -2.58
CA ASP A 209 -1.54 12.86 -3.36
C ASP A 209 -1.69 14.15 -2.52
N VAL A 210 -1.29 14.10 -1.23
CA VAL A 210 -1.29 15.27 -0.35
C VAL A 210 0.13 15.83 -0.25
N ILE A 211 0.27 17.15 -0.39
CA ILE A 211 1.52 17.87 -0.15
C ILE A 211 1.44 18.51 1.23
N PHE A 212 2.35 18.16 2.12
CA PHE A 212 2.43 18.69 3.48
C PHE A 212 3.43 19.84 3.57
N ASN A 213 3.21 20.75 4.53
CA ASN A 213 4.28 21.60 4.99
C ASN A 213 5.17 20.81 5.95
N GLU A 214 6.45 21.17 6.03
CA GLU A 214 7.40 20.53 6.95
C GLU A 214 6.94 20.64 8.41
N SER A 215 6.29 21.75 8.77
CA SER A 215 5.72 21.99 10.10
C SER A 215 4.56 21.04 10.48
N ASP A 216 3.96 20.34 9.52
CA ASP A 216 2.86 19.41 9.77
C ASP A 216 3.37 18.02 10.20
N LEU A 217 4.68 17.78 10.07
CA LEU A 217 5.33 16.52 10.41
C LEU A 217 5.86 16.52 11.87
N PRO A 218 5.83 15.38 12.54
CA PRO A 218 5.34 14.08 12.09
C PRO A 218 3.82 13.94 12.21
N ILE A 219 3.20 13.23 11.24
CA ILE A 219 1.80 12.80 11.35
C ILE A 219 1.79 11.37 11.89
N LYS A 220 1.07 11.14 13.00
CA LYS A 220 1.04 9.86 13.70
C LYS A 220 -0.37 9.33 13.77
N ASN A 221 -0.61 8.14 13.24
CA ASN A 221 -1.91 7.47 13.29
C ASN A 221 -1.80 6.06 13.84
N THR A 222 -2.82 5.63 14.57
CA THR A 222 -3.01 4.23 14.96
C THR A 222 -4.38 3.75 14.51
N ALA A 223 -4.47 2.48 14.12
CA ALA A 223 -5.72 1.90 13.71
C ALA A 223 -5.79 0.42 14.07
N TYR A 224 -6.95 -0.02 14.55
CA TYR A 224 -7.28 -1.43 14.64
C TYR A 224 -8.02 -1.87 13.38
N SER A 225 -7.69 -3.06 12.88
CA SER A 225 -8.47 -3.72 11.83
C SER A 225 -8.40 -5.23 11.92
N ALA A 226 -9.45 -5.90 11.44
CA ALA A 226 -9.30 -7.25 10.92
C ALA A 226 -8.46 -7.18 9.64
N CYS A 227 -7.53 -8.12 9.50
CA CYS A 227 -6.62 -8.24 8.38
C CYS A 227 -6.87 -9.55 7.66
N PHE A 228 -6.80 -9.54 6.32
CA PHE A 228 -7.13 -10.68 5.48
C PHE A 228 -5.96 -11.00 4.53
N ARG A 229 -5.46 -12.23 4.62
CA ARG A 229 -4.38 -12.72 3.74
C ARG A 229 -4.72 -14.11 3.24
N ARG A 230 -4.52 -14.35 1.94
CA ARG A 230 -4.76 -15.67 1.36
C ARG A 230 -3.76 -16.71 1.81
N GLU A 231 -2.62 -16.30 2.36
CA GLU A 231 -1.51 -17.14 2.80
C GLU A 231 -1.11 -18.18 1.73
N ALA A 232 -1.14 -17.75 0.46
CA ALA A 232 -0.85 -18.58 -0.69
C ALA A 232 0.55 -19.21 -0.55
N GLY A 233 0.63 -20.52 -0.74
CA GLY A 233 1.88 -21.27 -0.60
C GLY A 233 2.25 -21.69 0.82
N SER A 234 1.49 -21.32 1.84
CA SER A 234 1.72 -21.75 3.23
C SER A 234 1.12 -23.13 3.47
N TYR A 235 1.89 -24.06 4.07
CA TYR A 235 1.43 -25.42 4.35
C TYR A 235 2.20 -26.05 5.52
N GLY A 236 1.68 -27.19 6.02
CA GLY A 236 2.37 -28.01 7.03
C GLY A 236 2.39 -27.38 8.43
N LYS A 237 3.56 -27.30 9.06
CA LYS A 237 3.73 -26.78 10.42
C LYS A 237 3.42 -25.29 10.53
N ASP A 238 3.63 -24.54 9.46
CA ASP A 238 3.50 -23.08 9.46
C ASP A 238 2.04 -22.61 9.60
N VAL A 239 1.07 -23.45 9.22
CA VAL A 239 -0.36 -23.15 9.32
C VAL A 239 -1.02 -23.72 10.59
N ARG A 240 -0.22 -24.26 11.53
CA ARG A 240 -0.77 -24.84 12.75
C ARG A 240 -1.06 -23.79 13.82
N GLY A 241 -2.26 -23.85 14.39
CA GLY A 241 -2.68 -22.94 15.46
C GLY A 241 -2.85 -21.50 14.95
N LEU A 242 -2.18 -20.55 15.59
CA LEU A 242 -2.24 -19.11 15.27
C LEU A 242 -1.06 -18.61 14.42
N ASN A 243 -0.19 -19.47 13.95
CA ASN A 243 1.04 -19.04 13.26
C ASN A 243 0.77 -18.35 11.95
N ARG A 244 -0.19 -18.87 11.15
CA ARG A 244 -0.61 -18.32 9.86
C ARG A 244 -2.12 -18.39 9.75
N LEU A 245 -2.77 -17.23 9.62
CA LEU A 245 -4.21 -17.11 9.57
C LEU A 245 -4.64 -16.32 8.35
N HIS A 246 -5.75 -16.75 7.74
CA HIS A 246 -6.40 -16.00 6.67
C HIS A 246 -7.09 -14.74 7.17
N GLN A 247 -7.53 -14.75 8.43
CA GLN A 247 -8.07 -13.59 9.14
C GLN A 247 -7.44 -13.49 10.53
N PHE A 248 -6.94 -12.33 10.87
CA PHE A 248 -6.37 -11.99 12.18
C PHE A 248 -6.58 -10.51 12.50
N ASP A 249 -6.41 -10.14 13.76
CA ASP A 249 -6.54 -8.76 14.22
C ASP A 249 -5.16 -8.10 14.36
N LYS A 250 -5.07 -6.83 13.99
CA LYS A 250 -3.85 -6.04 14.13
C LYS A 250 -4.15 -4.61 14.57
N VAL A 251 -3.39 -4.13 15.53
CA VAL A 251 -3.28 -2.70 15.81
C VAL A 251 -2.01 -2.21 15.12
N GLU A 252 -2.19 -1.27 14.21
CA GLU A 252 -1.14 -0.69 13.38
C GLU A 252 -0.80 0.71 13.84
N ILE A 253 0.45 1.09 13.78
CA ILE A 253 0.89 2.48 13.87
C ILE A 253 1.49 2.91 12.54
N VAL A 254 1.08 4.07 12.04
CA VAL A 254 1.59 4.68 10.82
C VAL A 254 2.10 6.07 11.15
N GLN A 255 3.33 6.34 10.80
CA GLN A 255 3.92 7.66 11.00
C GLN A 255 4.49 8.19 9.69
N ILE A 256 4.01 9.36 9.25
CA ILE A 256 4.61 10.10 8.15
C ILE A 256 5.62 11.06 8.77
N GLN A 257 6.88 10.89 8.40
CA GLN A 257 8.00 11.56 9.03
C GLN A 257 8.85 12.31 8.01
N HIS A 258 9.55 13.34 8.46
CA HIS A 258 10.61 13.94 7.65
C HIS A 258 11.66 12.89 7.27
N PRO A 259 12.13 12.83 6.01
CA PRO A 259 13.06 11.80 5.55
C PRO A 259 14.31 11.63 6.42
N ASP A 260 14.87 12.74 6.91
CA ASP A 260 16.09 12.73 7.73
C ASP A 260 15.90 12.05 9.10
N HIS A 261 14.66 11.87 9.54
CA HIS A 261 14.32 11.28 10.84
C HIS A 261 13.68 9.90 10.74
N SER A 262 13.32 9.45 9.55
CA SER A 262 12.49 8.24 9.37
C SER A 262 13.16 6.96 9.89
N TYR A 263 14.47 6.79 9.68
CA TYR A 263 15.21 5.63 10.20
C TYR A 263 15.34 5.63 11.71
N ALA A 264 15.65 6.79 12.30
CA ALA A 264 15.76 6.92 13.77
C ALA A 264 14.42 6.60 14.44
N VAL A 265 13.29 7.02 13.86
CA VAL A 265 11.95 6.74 14.38
C VAL A 265 11.61 5.25 14.26
N SER A 266 11.90 4.61 13.13
CA SER A 266 11.70 3.17 12.95
C SER A 266 12.43 2.37 14.04
N TYR A 267 13.69 2.72 14.31
CA TYR A 267 14.48 2.11 15.39
C TYR A 267 13.87 2.30 16.78
N THR A 268 13.36 3.48 17.07
CA THR A 268 12.76 3.80 18.39
C THR A 268 11.52 2.95 18.66
N HIS A 269 10.69 2.70 17.64
CA HIS A 269 9.44 1.95 17.79
C HIS A 269 9.65 0.43 17.84
N LEU A 270 10.70 -0.10 17.20
CA LEU A 270 11.10 -1.51 17.33
C LEU A 270 11.57 -1.86 18.75
N THR A 271 11.81 -0.85 19.59
CA THR A 271 12.32 -1.02 20.97
C THR A 271 11.26 -0.74 22.03
N LEU A 272 9.99 -0.56 21.68
CA LEU A 272 8.92 -0.53 22.68
C LEU A 272 8.92 -1.85 23.44
N PRO A 273 8.98 -1.81 24.78
CA PRO A 273 9.01 -3.04 25.56
C PRO A 273 7.70 -3.78 25.35
N THR A 274 7.78 -4.93 24.72
CA THR A 274 6.76 -5.96 24.84
C THR A 274 6.93 -6.57 26.22
N THR A 275 6.35 -5.93 27.24
CA THR A 275 6.24 -6.49 28.59
C THR A 275 5.06 -7.44 28.66
#